data_66bdc940e6b181951d79b004bbcc1811
#
_entry.id   66bdc940e6b181951d79b004bbcc1811
#
_cell.length_a   1.000
_cell.length_b   1.000
_cell.length_c   1.000
_cell.angle_alpha   90.00
_cell.angle_beta   90.00
_cell.angle_gamma   90.00
#
_symmetry.space_group_name_H-M   'P 1'
#
loop_
_entity.id
_entity.type
_entity.pdbx_description
1 polymer ?
#
loop_
_entity_poly.entity_id
_entity_poly.type
_entity_poly.pdbx_seq_one_letter_code
_entity_poly.pdbx_strand_id
1 'polypeptide(L)'
;MQDPFAPTFEFALEIRLKFRPLPKVKDMPSGGDRGMVVLEGGEFEGPLLSGIALPGSGGDFCLFRPDGVLAGDARYLLQEKDGSVFMLQTRAYIWGRGPEVMAKFERIAHGLSKEQILPEEVYFRTMTTFEAPLGKHDWLARHAFIGVGRRTETGNIIRYYKVL
;
A
#
# COMPACT_ATOMS: atom_id res chain seq x y z
N MET A 1 -26.10 18.98 12.64
CA MET A 1 -25.68 19.65 11.39
C MET A 1 -24.37 19.02 10.96
N GLN A 2 -24.25 18.55 9.71
CA GLN A 2 -23.01 17.94 9.23
C GLN A 2 -21.98 19.05 9.01
N ASP A 3 -20.74 18.87 9.48
CA ASP A 3 -19.66 19.83 9.27
C ASP A 3 -19.36 19.94 7.76
N PRO A 4 -19.52 21.11 7.12
CA PRO A 4 -19.28 21.27 5.69
C PRO A 4 -17.81 21.14 5.30
N PHE A 5 -16.88 21.16 6.26
CA PHE A 5 -15.45 20.95 6.04
C PHE A 5 -15.01 19.51 6.31
N ALA A 6 -15.90 18.63 6.79
CA ALA A 6 -15.57 17.23 7.00
C ALA A 6 -15.42 16.51 5.65
N PRO A 7 -14.28 15.88 5.35
CA PRO A 7 -14.12 15.13 4.11
C PRO A 7 -15.05 13.92 4.07
N THR A 8 -15.56 13.63 2.90
CA THR A 8 -16.29 12.39 2.63
C THR A 8 -15.45 11.48 1.74
N PHE A 9 -15.81 10.21 1.68
CA PHE A 9 -15.01 9.20 1.01
C PHE A 9 -15.87 8.36 0.07
N GLU A 10 -15.35 8.10 -1.11
CA GLU A 10 -15.96 7.23 -2.11
C GLU A 10 -15.02 6.08 -2.43
N PHE A 11 -15.52 4.83 -2.37
CA PHE A 11 -14.72 3.67 -2.74
C PHE A 11 -14.28 3.75 -4.20
N ALA A 12 -12.99 3.65 -4.45
CA ALA A 12 -12.40 3.75 -5.79
C ALA A 12 -11.95 2.40 -6.35
N LEU A 13 -11.14 1.66 -5.59
CA LEU A 13 -10.62 0.35 -6.02
C LEU A 13 -10.03 -0.43 -4.84
N GLU A 14 -9.95 -1.75 -5.01
CA GLU A 14 -9.17 -2.65 -4.18
C GLU A 14 -7.99 -3.19 -4.99
N ILE A 15 -6.79 -3.17 -4.41
CA ILE A 15 -5.59 -3.76 -5.00
C ILE A 15 -5.14 -4.95 -4.15
N ARG A 16 -4.82 -6.07 -4.80
CA ARG A 16 -4.20 -7.26 -4.22
C ARG A 16 -2.81 -7.41 -4.79
N LEU A 17 -1.80 -7.20 -3.97
CA LEU A 17 -0.40 -7.15 -4.37
C LEU A 17 0.37 -8.34 -3.83
N LYS A 18 1.37 -8.77 -4.61
CA LYS A 18 2.40 -9.72 -4.21
C LYS A 18 3.75 -9.03 -4.20
N PHE A 19 4.52 -9.24 -3.14
CA PHE A 19 5.82 -8.64 -2.95
C PHE A 19 6.86 -9.68 -2.56
N ARG A 20 8.10 -9.44 -2.97
CA ARG A 20 9.28 -10.18 -2.53
C ARG A 20 10.22 -9.24 -1.77
N PRO A 21 10.51 -9.52 -0.49
CA PRO A 21 11.45 -8.71 0.29
C PRO A 21 12.89 -8.91 -0.19
N LEU A 22 13.68 -7.85 -0.10
CA LEU A 22 15.12 -7.85 -0.28
C LEU A 22 15.83 -7.70 1.09
N PRO A 23 17.15 -7.98 1.15
CA PRO A 23 17.94 -7.72 2.36
C PRO A 23 17.84 -6.25 2.80
N LYS A 24 17.82 -6.04 4.13
CA LYS A 24 17.73 -4.71 4.74
C LYS A 24 19.12 -4.08 4.95
N VAL A 25 19.16 -2.75 4.87
CA VAL A 25 20.21 -1.94 5.50
C VAL A 25 19.82 -1.78 6.96
N LYS A 26 20.60 -2.37 7.86
CA LYS A 26 20.33 -2.42 9.29
C LYS A 26 21.11 -1.36 10.06
N ASP A 27 20.61 -1.04 11.24
CA ASP A 27 21.30 -0.22 12.24
C ASP A 27 21.82 1.11 11.67
N MET A 28 20.98 1.82 10.93
CA MET A 28 21.39 3.10 10.31
C MET A 28 21.65 4.18 11.37
N PRO A 29 22.69 5.04 11.18
CA PRO A 29 22.95 6.16 12.10
C PRO A 29 21.78 7.12 12.28
N SER A 30 20.88 7.20 11.28
CA SER A 30 19.63 7.98 11.34
C SER A 30 18.52 7.30 12.15
N GLY A 31 18.78 6.08 12.65
CA GLY A 31 17.83 5.24 13.37
C GLY A 31 17.01 4.32 12.45
N GLY A 32 16.74 3.11 12.96
CA GLY A 32 15.97 2.08 12.28
C GLY A 32 16.67 1.36 11.14
N ASP A 33 15.88 0.58 10.40
CA ASP A 33 16.33 -0.22 9.26
C ASP A 33 15.63 0.22 7.99
N ARG A 34 16.33 0.23 6.87
CA ARG A 34 15.76 0.47 5.55
C ARG A 34 15.55 -0.86 4.83
N GLY A 35 14.31 -1.15 4.45
CA GLY A 35 13.96 -2.29 3.64
C GLY A 35 13.54 -1.90 2.24
N MET A 36 13.54 -2.89 1.35
CA MET A 36 12.89 -2.80 0.05
C MET A 36 12.12 -4.09 -0.22
N VAL A 37 10.92 -3.96 -0.72
CA VAL A 37 10.16 -5.08 -1.30
C VAL A 37 9.88 -4.78 -2.76
N VAL A 38 10.13 -5.77 -3.61
CA VAL A 38 9.90 -5.67 -5.06
C VAL A 38 8.49 -6.15 -5.38
N LEU A 39 7.78 -5.40 -6.21
CA LEU A 39 6.48 -5.81 -6.71
C LEU A 39 6.62 -7.00 -7.66
N GLU A 40 6.02 -8.13 -7.31
CA GLU A 40 5.94 -9.32 -8.17
C GLU A 40 4.69 -9.35 -9.03
N GLY A 41 3.78 -8.40 -8.82
CA GLY A 41 2.54 -8.26 -9.56
C GLY A 41 1.33 -8.19 -8.64
N GLY A 42 0.16 -8.26 -9.24
CA GLY A 42 -1.11 -8.21 -8.54
C GLY A 42 -2.25 -7.84 -9.47
N GLU A 43 -3.42 -7.67 -8.89
CA GLU A 43 -4.62 -7.27 -9.61
C GLU A 43 -5.33 -6.15 -8.86
N PHE A 44 -6.10 -5.36 -9.57
CA PHE A 44 -6.98 -4.38 -8.96
C PHE A 44 -8.35 -4.38 -9.61
N GLU A 45 -9.34 -4.03 -8.81
CA GLU A 45 -10.73 -3.95 -9.23
C GLU A 45 -11.45 -2.82 -8.49
N GLY A 46 -12.28 -2.10 -9.20
CA GLY A 46 -13.14 -1.05 -8.67
C GLY A 46 -14.32 -0.77 -9.59
N PRO A 47 -15.22 0.14 -9.19
CA PRO A 47 -16.43 0.44 -9.97
C PRO A 47 -16.15 0.99 -11.37
N LEU A 48 -15.03 1.70 -11.56
CA LEU A 48 -14.72 2.42 -12.80
C LEU A 48 -13.50 1.87 -13.54
N LEU A 49 -12.74 0.96 -12.95
CA LEU A 49 -11.50 0.44 -13.55
C LEU A 49 -11.11 -0.91 -12.94
N SER A 50 -10.41 -1.72 -13.73
CA SER A 50 -9.86 -2.99 -13.29
C SER A 50 -8.66 -3.38 -14.14
N GLY A 51 -7.71 -4.12 -13.57
CA GLY A 51 -6.50 -4.51 -14.29
C GLY A 51 -5.47 -5.17 -13.40
N ILE A 52 -4.21 -4.97 -13.73
CA ILE A 52 -3.07 -5.60 -13.06
C ILE A 52 -2.06 -4.58 -12.55
N ALA A 53 -1.39 -4.90 -11.46
CA ALA A 53 -0.15 -4.24 -11.07
C ALA A 53 0.99 -4.90 -11.84
N LEU A 54 1.74 -4.09 -12.62
CA LEU A 54 2.76 -4.61 -13.53
C LEU A 54 3.95 -5.18 -12.75
N PRO A 55 4.30 -6.45 -12.95
CA PRO A 55 5.43 -7.07 -12.27
C PRO A 55 6.74 -6.33 -12.52
N GLY A 56 7.53 -6.13 -11.46
CA GLY A 56 8.84 -5.49 -11.58
C GLY A 56 8.83 -3.99 -11.88
N SER A 57 7.65 -3.36 -11.92
CA SER A 57 7.52 -1.92 -12.23
C SER A 57 7.89 -1.00 -11.07
N GLY A 58 8.21 -1.56 -9.91
CA GLY A 58 8.58 -0.81 -8.72
C GLY A 58 8.50 -1.64 -7.45
N GLY A 59 8.32 -0.95 -6.34
CA GLY A 59 8.27 -1.58 -5.02
C GLY A 59 8.06 -0.57 -3.91
N ASP A 60 8.32 -1.00 -2.69
CA ASP A 60 8.21 -0.18 -1.48
C ASP A 60 9.57 -0.08 -0.79
N PHE A 61 10.06 1.16 -0.59
CA PHE A 61 11.27 1.50 0.16
C PHE A 61 10.89 1.83 1.60
N CYS A 62 10.60 0.83 2.39
CA CYS A 62 10.08 0.98 3.73
C CYS A 62 11.17 1.30 4.76
N LEU A 63 10.82 2.14 5.73
CA LEU A 63 11.64 2.43 6.91
C LEU A 63 11.00 1.75 8.12
N PHE A 64 11.74 0.85 8.75
CA PHE A 64 11.42 0.27 10.05
C PHE A 64 11.92 1.22 11.13
N ARG A 65 11.05 2.04 11.66
CA ARG A 65 11.37 3.10 12.62
C ARG A 65 11.63 2.51 14.01
N PRO A 66 12.46 3.16 14.84
CA PRO A 66 12.73 2.72 16.22
C PRO A 66 11.49 2.70 17.12
N ASP A 67 10.46 3.50 16.80
CA ASP A 67 9.19 3.56 17.53
C ASP A 67 8.20 2.45 17.15
N GLY A 68 8.63 1.46 16.35
CA GLY A 68 7.80 0.33 15.93
C GLY A 68 6.86 0.61 14.75
N VAL A 69 6.93 1.79 14.15
CA VAL A 69 6.17 2.12 12.94
C VAL A 69 6.97 1.70 11.70
N LEU A 70 6.34 0.97 10.80
CA LEU A 70 6.81 0.79 9.44
C LEU A 70 6.26 1.92 8.58
N ALA A 71 7.14 2.76 8.07
CA ALA A 71 6.80 3.83 7.15
C ALA A 71 7.11 3.36 5.72
N GLY A 72 6.05 3.16 4.91
CA GLY A 72 6.17 2.78 3.51
C GLY A 72 6.33 3.98 2.59
N ASP A 73 7.06 3.79 1.49
CA ASP A 73 7.18 4.72 0.36
C ASP A 73 7.26 3.90 -0.93
N ALA A 74 6.09 3.66 -1.53
CA ALA A 74 5.95 2.76 -2.68
C ALA A 74 5.58 3.52 -3.95
N ARG A 75 6.14 3.05 -5.06
CA ARG A 75 5.78 3.47 -6.42
C ARG A 75 5.79 2.27 -7.33
N TYR A 76 4.74 2.14 -8.16
CA TYR A 76 4.66 1.11 -9.18
C TYR A 76 3.57 1.44 -10.21
N LEU A 77 3.60 0.73 -11.33
CA LEU A 77 2.67 0.92 -12.43
C LEU A 77 1.49 -0.04 -12.32
N LEU A 78 0.33 0.48 -12.66
CA LEU A 78 -0.91 -0.25 -12.85
C LEU A 78 -1.31 -0.17 -14.32
N GLN A 79 -1.84 -1.26 -14.87
CA GLN A 79 -2.37 -1.28 -16.22
C GLN A 79 -3.82 -1.74 -16.22
N GLU A 80 -4.68 -0.89 -16.71
CA GLU A 80 -6.11 -1.18 -16.90
C GLU A 80 -6.32 -2.13 -18.07
N LYS A 81 -7.47 -2.80 -18.12
CA LYS A 81 -7.82 -3.75 -19.18
C LYS A 81 -7.86 -3.11 -20.57
N ASP A 82 -8.11 -1.81 -20.67
CA ASP A 82 -8.06 -1.07 -21.94
C ASP A 82 -6.63 -0.74 -22.40
N GLY A 83 -5.60 -1.12 -21.62
CA GLY A 83 -4.20 -0.86 -21.90
C GLY A 83 -3.67 0.44 -21.31
N SER A 84 -4.50 1.30 -20.74
CA SER A 84 -4.07 2.54 -20.07
C SER A 84 -3.17 2.21 -18.88
N VAL A 85 -2.07 2.97 -18.73
CA VAL A 85 -1.11 2.80 -17.64
C VAL A 85 -1.15 4.01 -16.73
N PHE A 86 -1.17 3.77 -15.42
CA PHE A 86 -1.04 4.81 -14.39
C PHE A 86 0.09 4.46 -13.44
N MET A 87 0.68 5.49 -12.84
CA MET A 87 1.61 5.31 -11.75
C MET A 87 0.92 5.60 -10.42
N LEU A 88 1.00 4.66 -9.50
CA LEU A 88 0.63 4.85 -8.10
C LEU A 88 1.86 5.28 -7.31
N GLN A 89 1.69 6.32 -6.50
CA GLN A 89 2.64 6.72 -5.47
C GLN A 89 1.92 6.75 -4.13
N THR A 90 2.46 6.04 -3.15
CA THR A 90 1.81 5.90 -1.85
C THR A 90 2.80 5.95 -0.70
N ARG A 91 2.42 6.62 0.37
CA ARG A 91 3.08 6.54 1.68
C ARG A 91 2.17 5.81 2.65
N ALA A 92 2.76 4.98 3.50
CA ALA A 92 2.03 4.18 4.46
C ALA A 92 2.56 4.38 5.88
N TYR A 93 1.64 4.29 6.86
CA TYR A 93 1.97 4.02 8.24
C TYR A 93 1.34 2.70 8.65
N ILE A 94 2.20 1.78 9.11
CA ILE A 94 1.79 0.46 9.57
C ILE A 94 2.38 0.24 10.95
N TRP A 95 1.55 -0.06 11.94
CA TRP A 95 1.99 -0.37 13.28
C TRP A 95 1.02 -1.31 13.99
N GLY A 96 1.55 -2.15 14.84
CA GLY A 96 0.79 -3.14 15.60
C GLY A 96 0.17 -2.53 16.85
N ARG A 97 -1.08 -2.92 17.15
CA ARG A 97 -1.78 -2.52 18.38
C ARG A 97 -1.32 -3.30 19.62
N GLY A 98 -0.45 -4.29 19.43
CA GLY A 98 0.20 -5.05 20.48
C GLY A 98 1.68 -5.27 20.18
N PRO A 99 2.51 -5.62 21.20
CA PRO A 99 3.96 -5.66 21.08
C PRO A 99 4.48 -6.70 20.07
N GLU A 100 3.77 -7.81 19.89
CA GLU A 100 4.19 -8.92 19.01
C GLU A 100 3.72 -8.78 17.55
N VAL A 101 2.83 -7.82 17.26
CA VAL A 101 2.16 -7.76 15.96
C VAL A 101 3.13 -7.43 14.83
N MET A 102 4.06 -6.49 15.04
CA MET A 102 5.02 -6.12 13.99
C MET A 102 6.08 -7.19 13.75
N ALA A 103 6.51 -7.92 14.78
CA ALA A 103 7.38 -9.08 14.62
C ALA A 103 6.68 -10.21 13.83
N LYS A 104 5.40 -10.45 14.10
CA LYS A 104 4.55 -11.37 13.34
C LYS A 104 4.40 -10.91 11.88
N PHE A 105 4.14 -9.61 11.66
CA PHE A 105 4.06 -9.01 10.33
C PHE A 105 5.33 -9.27 9.51
N GLU A 106 6.49 -9.08 10.11
CA GLU A 106 7.78 -9.31 9.48
C GLU A 106 8.02 -10.80 9.14
N ARG A 107 7.72 -11.72 10.08
CA ARG A 107 7.84 -13.16 9.80
C ARG A 107 6.96 -13.60 8.63
N ILE A 108 5.73 -13.10 8.53
CA ILE A 108 4.84 -13.37 7.41
C ILE A 108 5.43 -12.83 6.10
N ALA A 109 5.95 -11.60 6.13
CA ALA A 109 6.56 -10.97 4.94
C ALA A 109 7.73 -11.77 4.37
N HIS A 110 8.47 -12.47 5.22
CA HIS A 110 9.60 -13.33 4.83
C HIS A 110 9.22 -14.80 4.61
N GLY A 111 7.94 -15.14 4.63
CA GLY A 111 7.47 -16.53 4.45
C GLY A 111 7.82 -17.47 5.63
N LEU A 112 8.18 -16.91 6.78
CA LEU A 112 8.57 -17.65 7.99
C LEU A 112 7.38 -17.99 8.90
N SER A 113 6.19 -17.51 8.58
CA SER A 113 4.95 -17.78 9.29
C SER A 113 3.76 -17.75 8.34
N LYS A 114 2.80 -18.63 8.58
CA LYS A 114 1.49 -18.64 7.92
C LYS A 114 0.36 -18.08 8.79
N GLU A 115 0.71 -17.50 9.94
CA GLU A 115 -0.25 -16.84 10.80
C GLU A 115 -0.94 -15.70 10.05
N GLN A 116 -2.16 -15.39 10.48
CA GLN A 116 -2.90 -14.25 9.95
C GLN A 116 -2.78 -13.07 10.92
N ILE A 117 -2.71 -11.88 10.38
CA ILE A 117 -2.87 -10.64 11.16
C ILE A 117 -4.29 -10.15 10.91
N LEU A 118 -5.06 -10.05 11.98
CA LEU A 118 -6.42 -9.56 11.90
C LEU A 118 -6.42 -8.02 11.68
N PRO A 119 -7.43 -7.48 10.99
CA PRO A 119 -7.51 -6.03 10.73
C PRO A 119 -7.47 -5.17 12.00
N GLU A 120 -8.00 -5.69 13.11
CA GLU A 120 -8.01 -5.02 14.41
C GLU A 120 -6.66 -5.05 15.14
N GLU A 121 -5.74 -5.95 14.77
CA GLU A 121 -4.40 -6.05 15.37
C GLU A 121 -3.44 -4.98 14.81
N VAL A 122 -3.73 -4.42 13.62
CA VAL A 122 -2.80 -3.54 12.92
C VAL A 122 -3.48 -2.25 12.46
N TYR A 123 -2.80 -1.14 12.64
CA TYR A 123 -3.11 0.08 11.91
C TYR A 123 -2.35 0.06 10.58
N PHE A 124 -3.05 0.05 9.46
CA PHE A 124 -2.46 0.10 8.14
C PHE A 124 -3.23 1.09 7.27
N ARG A 125 -2.68 2.30 7.13
CA ARG A 125 -3.26 3.37 6.33
C ARG A 125 -2.25 3.92 5.35
N THR A 126 -2.74 4.31 4.18
CA THR A 126 -1.91 4.91 3.14
C THR A 126 -2.47 6.26 2.70
N MET A 127 -1.57 7.14 2.30
CA MET A 127 -1.87 8.38 1.59
C MET A 127 -1.34 8.23 0.17
N THR A 128 -2.24 8.29 -0.79
CA THR A 128 -1.94 7.85 -2.16
C THR A 128 -2.34 8.91 -3.17
N THR A 129 -1.50 9.05 -4.19
CA THR A 129 -1.77 9.82 -5.40
C THR A 129 -1.52 8.95 -6.61
N PHE A 130 -2.11 9.33 -7.74
CA PHE A 130 -1.91 8.68 -9.01
C PHE A 130 -1.45 9.69 -10.06
N GLU A 131 -0.60 9.24 -10.98
CA GLU A 131 -0.43 9.87 -12.28
C GLU A 131 -1.18 9.02 -13.31
N ALA A 132 -2.02 9.66 -14.10
CA ALA A 132 -2.89 9.01 -15.06
C ALA A 132 -2.95 9.81 -16.36
N PRO A 133 -3.19 9.15 -17.52
CA PRO A 133 -3.35 9.84 -18.80
C PRO A 133 -4.63 10.70 -18.81
N LEU A 134 -4.64 11.71 -19.66
CA LEU A 134 -5.80 12.54 -19.90
C LEU A 134 -6.98 11.70 -20.41
N GLY A 135 -8.19 12.14 -20.10
CA GLY A 135 -9.45 11.55 -20.57
C GLY A 135 -10.11 10.67 -19.51
N LYS A 136 -10.48 9.45 -19.85
CA LYS A 136 -11.32 8.54 -19.05
C LYS A 136 -10.81 8.35 -17.61
N HIS A 137 -9.49 8.37 -17.40
CA HIS A 137 -8.86 8.06 -16.12
C HIS A 137 -8.25 9.28 -15.41
N ASP A 138 -8.38 10.49 -15.95
CA ASP A 138 -7.74 11.69 -15.41
C ASP A 138 -8.23 12.09 -14.01
N TRP A 139 -9.40 11.59 -13.62
CA TRP A 139 -9.94 11.74 -12.26
C TRP A 139 -9.01 11.15 -11.18
N LEU A 140 -8.25 10.11 -11.52
CA LEU A 140 -7.24 9.54 -10.62
C LEU A 140 -6.17 10.58 -10.26
N ALA A 141 -5.70 11.36 -11.23
CA ALA A 141 -4.65 12.36 -11.03
C ALA A 141 -5.15 13.66 -10.38
N ARG A 142 -6.46 13.82 -10.21
CA ARG A 142 -7.10 15.04 -9.68
C ARG A 142 -7.57 14.92 -8.23
N HIS A 143 -7.45 13.74 -7.63
CA HIS A 143 -7.92 13.49 -6.26
C HIS A 143 -6.82 12.91 -5.40
N ALA A 144 -6.94 13.15 -4.09
CA ALA A 144 -6.19 12.43 -3.07
C ALA A 144 -6.96 11.15 -2.68
N PHE A 145 -6.22 10.12 -2.25
CA PHE A 145 -6.79 8.85 -1.84
C PHE A 145 -6.24 8.42 -0.48
N ILE A 146 -7.12 7.86 0.34
CA ILE A 146 -6.75 7.17 1.57
C ILE A 146 -6.92 5.67 1.34
N GLY A 147 -5.88 4.91 1.69
CA GLY A 147 -5.94 3.45 1.63
C GLY A 147 -6.08 2.82 3.02
N VAL A 148 -6.87 1.76 3.09
CA VAL A 148 -7.00 0.89 4.25
C VAL A 148 -6.46 -0.48 3.86
N GLY A 149 -5.33 -0.85 4.46
CA GLY A 149 -4.60 -2.06 4.10
C GLY A 149 -4.71 -3.19 5.11
N ARG A 150 -4.43 -4.40 4.64
CA ARG A 150 -4.18 -5.57 5.46
C ARG A 150 -3.07 -6.42 4.85
N ARG A 151 -2.30 -7.09 5.71
CA ARG A 151 -1.27 -8.04 5.29
C ARG A 151 -1.90 -9.37 4.89
N THR A 152 -1.38 -9.96 3.81
CA THR A 152 -1.64 -11.35 3.41
C THR A 152 -0.35 -12.16 3.46
N GLU A 153 -0.43 -13.45 3.21
CA GLU A 153 0.74 -14.34 3.18
C GLU A 153 1.81 -13.88 2.18
N THR A 154 1.41 -13.39 1.02
CA THR A 154 2.33 -13.05 -0.08
C THR A 154 2.44 -11.56 -0.38
N GLY A 155 1.65 -10.72 0.29
CA GLY A 155 1.64 -9.30 -0.02
C GLY A 155 0.62 -8.53 0.81
N ASN A 156 -0.06 -7.61 0.17
CA ASN A 156 -1.05 -6.75 0.81
C ASN A 156 -2.33 -6.68 0.00
N ILE A 157 -3.45 -6.50 0.69
CA ILE A 157 -4.69 -6.03 0.08
C ILE A 157 -4.94 -4.62 0.60
N ILE A 158 -5.21 -3.67 -0.29
CA ILE A 158 -5.46 -2.28 0.07
C ILE A 158 -6.71 -1.80 -0.67
N ARG A 159 -7.66 -1.26 0.09
CA ARG A 159 -8.83 -0.57 -0.42
C ARG A 159 -8.57 0.92 -0.43
N TYR A 160 -8.67 1.53 -1.59
CA TYR A 160 -8.51 2.97 -1.78
C TYR A 160 -9.85 3.68 -1.86
N TYR A 161 -9.90 4.78 -1.15
CA TYR A 161 -11.06 5.68 -1.11
C TYR A 161 -10.63 7.06 -1.60
N LYS A 162 -11.35 7.55 -2.59
CA LYS A 162 -11.21 8.93 -3.08
C LYS A 162 -11.70 9.90 -2.02
N VAL A 163 -10.93 10.93 -1.73
CA VAL A 163 -11.34 12.03 -0.84
C VAL A 163 -12.16 13.03 -1.63
N LEU A 164 -13.35 13.37 -1.13
CA LEU A 164 -14.27 14.34 -1.72
C LEU A 164 -14.33 15.62 -0.93
#